data_428facb5762bf585b777a7ae84aca786
#
_entry.id   428facb5762bf585b777a7ae84aca786
#
_cell.length_a   1.000
_cell.length_b   1.000
_cell.length_c   1.000
_cell.angle_alpha   90.00
_cell.angle_beta   90.00
_cell.angle_gamma   90.00
#
_symmetry.space_group_name_H-M   'P 1'
#
loop_
_entity.id
_entity.type
_entity.pdbx_description
1 polymer ?
#
loop_
_entity_poly.entity_id
_entity_poly.type
_entity_poly.pdbx_seq_one_letter_code
_entity_poly.pdbx_strand_id
1 'polypeptide(L)'
;KRTNRTNNRLCIPQIDEDLYVEAIKALVRVDADWIPQKEGTSLYIRPFIIADEPFLGVRRANHYKFIIILSPVGPYYVGGLAPTKIYVEDKYVRATDGGTGEAKCGGNYAASLKAQEEAHEKGYAQILK
;
A
#
# COMPACT_ATOMS: atom_id res chain seq x y z
N LYS A 1 9.80 8.97 -6.01
CA LYS A 1 10.99 8.36 -5.34
C LYS A 1 10.68 6.97 -4.76
N ARG A 2 9.76 6.79 -3.77
CA ARG A 2 9.47 5.47 -3.15
C ARG A 2 8.97 4.45 -4.16
N THR A 3 8.04 4.82 -5.05
CA THR A 3 7.53 3.95 -6.11
C THR A 3 8.66 3.42 -6.97
N ASN A 4 9.56 4.28 -7.40
CA ASN A 4 10.69 3.90 -8.24
C ASN A 4 11.71 3.01 -7.51
N ARG A 5 11.92 3.17 -6.20
CA ARG A 5 12.70 2.19 -5.41
C ARG A 5 12.03 0.81 -5.39
N THR A 6 10.71 0.78 -5.16
CA THR A 6 9.93 -0.46 -5.25
C THR A 6 10.03 -1.10 -6.64
N ASN A 7 9.87 -0.29 -7.69
CA ASN A 7 9.97 -0.74 -9.08
C ASN A 7 11.35 -1.36 -9.36
N ASN A 8 12.42 -0.70 -8.92
CA ASN A 8 13.78 -1.22 -9.07
C ASN A 8 13.94 -2.58 -8.38
N ARG A 9 13.47 -2.72 -7.13
CA ARG A 9 13.57 -3.98 -6.37
C ARG A 9 12.78 -5.13 -7.00
N LEU A 10 11.66 -4.82 -7.66
CA LEU A 10 10.75 -5.79 -8.29
C LEU A 10 10.96 -5.94 -9.80
N CYS A 11 12.03 -5.36 -10.36
CA CYS A 11 12.32 -5.38 -11.80
C CYS A 11 11.19 -4.79 -12.66
N ILE A 12 10.43 -3.84 -12.13
CA ILE A 12 9.39 -3.08 -12.83
C ILE A 12 10.06 -1.85 -13.47
N PRO A 13 9.65 -1.40 -14.67
CA PRO A 13 10.16 -0.17 -15.26
C PRO A 13 9.98 1.05 -14.36
N GLN A 14 10.91 1.98 -14.43
CA GLN A 14 10.80 3.27 -13.74
C GLN A 14 9.70 4.11 -14.37
N ILE A 15 9.00 4.89 -13.55
CA ILE A 15 8.02 5.88 -14.00
C ILE A 15 8.66 7.26 -13.82
N ASP A 16 8.51 8.11 -14.82
CA ASP A 16 8.89 9.52 -14.72
C ASP A 16 8.14 10.18 -13.54
N GLU A 17 8.87 10.92 -12.69
CA GLU A 17 8.29 11.48 -11.46
C GLU A 17 7.30 12.61 -11.75
N ASP A 18 7.53 13.40 -12.79
CA ASP A 18 6.64 14.50 -13.18
C ASP A 18 5.36 13.95 -13.80
N LEU A 19 5.47 12.97 -14.68
CA LEU A 19 4.32 12.26 -15.25
C LEU A 19 3.47 11.62 -14.14
N TYR A 20 4.10 11.00 -13.15
CA TYR A 20 3.41 10.41 -12.00
C TYR A 20 2.59 11.44 -11.23
N VAL A 21 3.17 12.61 -10.95
CA VAL A 21 2.49 13.69 -10.22
C VAL A 21 1.38 14.32 -11.05
N GLU A 22 1.61 14.58 -12.34
CA GLU A 22 0.59 15.15 -13.22
C GLU A 22 -0.60 14.19 -13.42
N ALA A 23 -0.38 12.89 -13.51
CA ALA A 23 -1.47 11.91 -13.58
C ALA A 23 -2.36 11.94 -12.31
N ILE A 24 -1.76 12.06 -11.12
CA ILE A 24 -2.52 12.22 -9.88
C ILE A 24 -3.32 13.52 -9.90
N LYS A 25 -2.69 14.64 -10.27
CA LYS A 25 -3.37 15.94 -10.33
C LYS A 25 -4.54 15.92 -11.30
N ALA A 26 -4.35 15.31 -12.48
CA ALA A 26 -5.40 15.21 -13.49
C ALA A 26 -6.61 14.43 -12.96
N LEU A 27 -6.38 13.27 -12.33
CA LEU A 27 -7.45 12.47 -11.75
C LEU A 27 -8.20 13.21 -10.63
N VAL A 28 -7.46 13.85 -9.71
CA VAL A 28 -8.06 14.62 -8.60
C VAL A 28 -8.90 15.80 -9.12
N ARG A 29 -8.50 16.43 -10.23
CA ARG A 29 -9.31 17.49 -10.86
C ARG A 29 -10.61 16.96 -11.45
N VAL A 30 -10.56 15.81 -12.11
CA VAL A 30 -11.75 15.16 -12.70
C VAL A 30 -12.74 14.75 -11.61
N ASP A 31 -12.24 14.21 -10.51
CA ASP A 31 -13.04 13.68 -9.40
C ASP A 31 -13.10 14.66 -8.20
N ALA A 32 -12.99 15.97 -8.46
CA ALA A 32 -12.96 16.99 -7.39
C ALA A 32 -14.20 16.94 -6.47
N ASP A 33 -15.36 16.61 -7.01
CA ASP A 33 -16.61 16.51 -6.25
C ASP A 33 -16.63 15.36 -5.24
N TRP A 34 -15.72 14.39 -5.38
CA TRP A 34 -15.53 13.29 -4.44
C TRP A 34 -14.65 13.64 -3.24
N ILE A 35 -14.08 14.85 -3.22
CA ILE A 35 -13.27 15.30 -2.08
C ILE A 35 -14.19 15.58 -0.89
N PRO A 36 -14.08 14.82 0.20
CA PRO A 36 -15.00 14.97 1.32
C PRO A 36 -14.73 16.29 2.07
N GLN A 37 -15.79 16.98 2.46
CA GLN A 37 -15.74 18.29 3.13
C GLN A 37 -15.87 18.19 4.65
N LYS A 38 -16.25 17.02 5.18
CA LYS A 38 -16.43 16.82 6.62
C LYS A 38 -15.08 16.80 7.34
N GLU A 39 -14.98 17.47 8.47
CA GLU A 39 -13.79 17.47 9.32
C GLU A 39 -13.36 16.04 9.69
N GLY A 40 -12.06 15.77 9.70
CA GLY A 40 -11.48 14.45 9.97
C GLY A 40 -11.56 13.46 8.80
N THR A 41 -12.10 13.88 7.66
CA THR A 41 -12.15 13.08 6.43
C THR A 41 -11.07 13.51 5.44
N SER A 42 -10.72 12.64 4.48
CA SER A 42 -9.75 12.93 3.43
C SER A 42 -10.00 12.12 2.16
N LEU A 43 -9.42 12.55 1.05
CA LEU A 43 -9.38 11.77 -0.17
C LEU A 43 -8.12 10.90 -0.18
N TYR A 44 -8.31 9.59 -0.12
CA TYR A 44 -7.21 8.63 -0.19
C TYR A 44 -6.82 8.40 -1.65
N ILE A 45 -5.56 8.64 -1.97
CA ILE A 45 -5.00 8.45 -3.31
C ILE A 45 -4.13 7.19 -3.31
N ARG A 46 -4.48 6.19 -4.12
CA ARG A 46 -3.77 4.93 -4.22
C ARG A 46 -3.24 4.70 -5.64
N PRO A 47 -2.03 5.13 -5.95
CA PRO A 47 -1.33 4.68 -7.15
C PRO A 47 -0.72 3.29 -6.90
N PHE A 48 -0.82 2.40 -7.89
CA PHE A 48 -0.23 1.07 -7.84
C PHE A 48 0.07 0.55 -9.25
N ILE A 49 0.89 -0.49 -9.31
CA ILE A 49 1.30 -1.12 -10.57
C ILE A 49 0.99 -2.60 -10.46
N ILE A 50 0.45 -3.17 -11.53
CA ILE A 50 0.27 -4.61 -11.69
C ILE A 50 0.93 -5.07 -12.98
N ALA A 51 1.45 -6.30 -12.98
CA ALA A 51 1.81 -6.99 -14.20
C ALA A 51 0.53 -7.39 -14.94
N ASP A 52 0.50 -7.15 -16.26
CA ASP A 52 -0.65 -7.43 -17.12
C ASP A 52 -0.17 -8.21 -18.36
N GLU A 53 0.35 -9.38 -18.12
CA GLU A 53 0.85 -10.26 -19.17
C GLU A 53 0.32 -11.68 -18.96
N PRO A 54 -0.33 -12.29 -19.97
CA PRO A 54 -0.88 -13.64 -19.87
C PRO A 54 0.25 -14.67 -19.97
N PHE A 55 1.03 -14.82 -18.91
CA PHE A 55 2.16 -15.74 -18.84
C PHE A 55 2.19 -16.50 -17.50
N LEU A 56 2.38 -17.81 -17.57
CA LEU A 56 2.62 -18.66 -16.43
C LEU A 56 4.13 -18.89 -16.26
N GLY A 57 4.63 -18.68 -15.07
CA GLY A 57 6.03 -18.87 -14.74
C GLY A 57 6.63 -17.70 -13.97
N VAL A 58 7.81 -17.92 -13.37
CA VAL A 58 8.48 -16.91 -12.55
C VAL A 58 9.52 -16.17 -13.40
N ARG A 59 9.13 -15.01 -13.90
CA ARG A 59 10.02 -14.08 -14.58
C ARG A 59 9.51 -12.65 -14.45
N ARG A 60 10.34 -11.69 -14.80
CA ARG A 60 9.93 -10.31 -15.01
C ARG A 60 8.86 -10.25 -16.11
N ALA A 61 7.77 -9.55 -15.88
CA ALA A 61 6.78 -9.24 -16.92
C ALA A 61 7.31 -8.17 -17.89
N ASN A 62 6.77 -8.14 -19.10
CA ASN A 62 7.09 -7.12 -20.10
C ASN A 62 5.99 -6.04 -20.20
N HIS A 63 4.80 -6.34 -19.68
CA HIS A 63 3.65 -5.44 -19.70
C HIS A 63 3.16 -5.17 -18.29
N TYR A 64 2.89 -3.90 -18.02
CA TYR A 64 2.42 -3.41 -16.72
C TYR A 64 1.32 -2.39 -16.92
N LYS A 65 0.38 -2.33 -15.98
CA LYS A 65 -0.59 -1.25 -15.85
C LYS A 65 -0.23 -0.40 -14.63
N PHE A 66 -0.07 0.90 -14.82
CA PHE A 66 -0.04 1.88 -13.75
C PHE A 66 -1.46 2.40 -13.55
N ILE A 67 -1.99 2.27 -12.33
CA ILE A 67 -3.38 2.57 -11.99
C ILE A 67 -3.38 3.51 -10.80
N ILE A 68 -4.26 4.50 -10.84
CA ILE A 68 -4.53 5.40 -9.70
C ILE A 68 -6.00 5.29 -9.38
N ILE A 69 -6.33 5.02 -8.11
CA ILE A 69 -7.70 5.06 -7.62
C ILE A 69 -7.82 6.07 -6.49
N LEU A 70 -9.00 6.68 -6.37
CA LEU A 70 -9.35 7.62 -5.33
C LEU A 70 -10.46 7.01 -4.45
N SER A 71 -10.45 7.32 -3.16
CA SER A 71 -11.50 6.91 -2.24
C SER A 71 -11.68 7.95 -1.13
N PRO A 72 -12.89 8.51 -0.92
CA PRO A 72 -13.20 9.25 0.30
C PRO A 72 -13.04 8.34 1.51
N VAL A 73 -12.35 8.80 2.54
CA VAL A 73 -12.12 8.02 3.77
C VAL A 73 -12.38 8.86 5.01
N GLY A 74 -12.88 8.21 6.05
CA GLY A 74 -12.96 8.75 7.39
C GLY A 74 -11.63 8.66 8.15
N PRO A 75 -11.61 9.00 9.43
CA PRO A 75 -10.43 8.88 10.27
C PRO A 75 -9.95 7.42 10.35
N TYR A 76 -8.65 7.21 10.30
CA TYR A 76 -8.05 5.86 10.32
C TYR A 76 -8.37 5.10 11.63
N TYR A 77 -8.38 5.82 12.76
CA TYR A 77 -8.81 5.29 14.05
C TYR A 77 -10.13 5.92 14.47
N VAL A 78 -11.16 5.11 14.69
CA VAL A 78 -12.49 5.56 15.10
C VAL A 78 -12.48 6.25 16.46
N GLY A 79 -11.53 5.90 17.35
CA GLY A 79 -11.34 6.49 18.66
C GLY A 79 -10.46 7.75 18.71
N GLY A 80 -10.03 8.30 17.56
CA GLY A 80 -9.12 9.46 17.50
C GLY A 80 -7.73 9.15 18.06
N LEU A 81 -7.18 10.02 18.92
CA LEU A 81 -5.85 9.90 19.52
C LEU A 81 -5.80 9.00 20.79
N ALA A 82 -6.65 7.99 20.89
CA ALA A 82 -6.63 7.06 22.01
C ALA A 82 -5.40 6.13 21.98
N PRO A 83 -4.82 5.78 23.12
CA PRO A 83 -3.75 4.78 23.19
C PRO A 83 -4.19 3.46 22.58
N THR A 84 -3.32 2.84 21.80
CA THR A 84 -3.58 1.58 21.11
C THR A 84 -2.68 0.48 21.63
N LYS A 85 -3.27 -0.67 21.95
CA LYS A 85 -2.50 -1.86 22.34
C LYS A 85 -1.88 -2.51 21.11
N ILE A 86 -0.56 -2.71 21.14
CA ILE A 86 0.21 -3.34 20.07
C ILE A 86 0.79 -4.66 20.58
N TYR A 87 0.62 -5.73 19.82
CA TYR A 87 1.24 -7.01 20.09
C TYR A 87 2.64 -7.06 19.48
N VAL A 88 3.64 -7.47 20.26
CA VAL A 88 4.99 -7.74 19.76
C VAL A 88 5.02 -9.16 19.23
N GLU A 89 5.18 -9.31 17.91
CA GLU A 89 5.17 -10.59 17.22
C GLU A 89 6.58 -11.17 17.13
N ASP A 90 6.76 -12.40 17.58
CA ASP A 90 8.03 -13.10 17.59
C ASP A 90 8.07 -14.39 16.75
N LYS A 91 6.91 -14.85 16.26
CA LYS A 91 6.77 -16.08 15.50
C LYS A 91 6.79 -15.85 13.99
N TYR A 92 6.01 -14.89 13.51
CA TYR A 92 5.87 -14.60 12.08
C TYR A 92 6.77 -13.45 11.66
N VAL A 93 7.41 -13.57 10.50
CA VAL A 93 8.32 -12.55 9.95
C VAL A 93 7.70 -11.89 8.72
N ARG A 94 7.63 -10.56 8.74
CA ARG A 94 7.15 -9.76 7.61
C ARG A 94 8.25 -9.52 6.57
N ALA A 95 9.47 -9.30 7.02
CA ALA A 95 10.61 -8.93 6.19
C ALA A 95 11.88 -9.59 6.72
N THR A 96 12.66 -10.20 5.83
CA THR A 96 13.95 -10.81 6.13
C THR A 96 15.06 -10.09 5.38
N ASP A 97 16.30 -10.28 5.77
CA ASP A 97 17.47 -9.80 5.05
C ASP A 97 17.48 -10.35 3.62
N GLY A 98 17.77 -9.48 2.64
CA GLY A 98 17.72 -9.82 1.22
C GLY A 98 16.32 -10.00 0.64
N GLY A 99 15.26 -9.92 1.47
CA GLY A 99 13.86 -10.01 1.03
C GLY A 99 13.32 -8.73 0.40
N THR A 100 12.01 -8.61 0.32
CA THR A 100 11.31 -7.46 -0.30
C THR A 100 10.78 -6.45 0.71
N GLY A 101 11.27 -6.48 1.96
CA GLY A 101 10.75 -5.65 3.06
C GLY A 101 10.73 -4.15 2.80
N GLU A 102 11.71 -3.62 2.07
CA GLU A 102 11.79 -2.21 1.69
C GLU A 102 10.82 -1.82 0.56
N ALA A 103 10.39 -2.78 -0.24
CA ALA A 103 9.48 -2.56 -1.35
C ALA A 103 8.01 -2.47 -0.89
N LYS A 104 7.23 -1.61 -1.53
CA LYS A 104 5.78 -1.51 -1.31
C LYS A 104 5.07 -2.57 -2.17
N CYS A 105 5.20 -3.86 -1.83
CA CYS A 105 4.62 -4.97 -2.58
C CYS A 105 3.64 -5.80 -1.74
N GLY A 106 2.68 -6.43 -2.43
CA GLY A 106 1.58 -7.18 -1.80
C GLY A 106 2.02 -8.32 -0.90
N GLY A 107 3.11 -9.01 -1.25
CA GLY A 107 3.66 -10.12 -0.47
C GLY A 107 4.02 -9.75 0.97
N ASN A 108 4.57 -8.55 1.20
CA ASN A 108 4.88 -8.08 2.54
C ASN A 108 3.63 -7.91 3.43
N TYR A 109 2.49 -7.55 2.82
CA TYR A 109 1.22 -7.40 3.53
C TYR A 109 0.57 -8.76 3.76
N ALA A 110 0.57 -9.63 2.75
CA ALA A 110 0.07 -11.00 2.89
C ALA A 110 0.78 -11.75 4.02
N ALA A 111 2.10 -11.62 4.14
CA ALA A 111 2.90 -12.21 5.22
C ALA A 111 2.51 -11.71 6.64
N SER A 112 1.77 -10.61 6.74
CA SER A 112 1.34 -10.05 8.01
C SER A 112 -0.05 -10.49 8.46
N LEU A 113 -0.87 -11.05 7.56
CA LEU A 113 -2.29 -11.28 7.82
C LEU A 113 -2.53 -12.24 8.98
N LYS A 114 -1.83 -13.38 8.99
CA LYS A 114 -2.03 -14.39 10.06
C LYS A 114 -1.67 -13.85 11.45
N ALA A 115 -0.54 -13.16 11.55
CA ALA A 115 -0.13 -12.55 12.80
C ALA A 115 -1.11 -11.47 13.28
N GLN A 116 -1.64 -10.68 12.35
CA GLN A 116 -2.62 -9.65 12.67
C GLN A 116 -3.93 -10.24 13.17
N GLU A 117 -4.40 -11.32 12.56
CA GLU A 117 -5.61 -12.01 12.99
C GLU A 117 -5.45 -12.59 14.40
N GLU A 118 -4.35 -13.31 14.67
CA GLU A 118 -4.05 -13.85 16.01
C GLU A 118 -3.91 -12.75 17.08
N ALA A 119 -3.40 -11.57 16.71
CA ALA A 119 -3.32 -10.44 17.62
C ALA A 119 -4.70 -9.82 17.90
N HIS A 120 -5.57 -9.70 16.89
CA HIS A 120 -6.95 -9.25 17.04
C HIS A 120 -7.77 -10.18 17.96
N GLU A 121 -7.64 -11.50 17.81
CA GLU A 121 -8.27 -12.49 18.69
C GLU A 121 -7.86 -12.30 20.17
N LYS A 122 -6.64 -11.81 20.41
CA LYS A 122 -6.11 -11.46 21.74
C LYS A 122 -6.47 -10.03 22.21
N GLY A 123 -7.26 -9.26 21.43
CA GLY A 123 -7.69 -7.91 21.76
C GLY A 123 -6.66 -6.80 21.47
N TYR A 124 -5.66 -7.07 20.63
CA TYR A 124 -4.71 -6.05 20.17
C TYR A 124 -5.16 -5.44 18.84
N ALA A 125 -4.95 -4.15 18.66
CA ALA A 125 -5.34 -3.44 17.44
C ALA A 125 -4.30 -3.56 16.32
N GLN A 126 -3.04 -3.78 16.67
CA GLN A 126 -1.92 -3.83 15.73
C GLN A 126 -0.82 -4.78 16.22
N ILE A 127 0.09 -5.11 15.32
CA ILE A 127 1.30 -5.88 15.59
C ILE A 127 2.56 -5.06 15.31
N LEU A 128 3.58 -5.27 16.12
CA LEU A 128 4.95 -4.85 15.86
C LEU A 128 5.78 -6.09 15.48
N LYS A 129 6.52 -6.01 14.39
CA LYS A 129 7.41 -7.08 13.91
C LYS A 129 8.82 -6.56 13.69
#